data_474fe1971fc25a49c86ec5036bb9bc85
#
_entry.id   474fe1971fc25a49c86ec5036bb9bc85
#
_cell.length_a   1.000
_cell.length_b   1.000
_cell.length_c   1.000
_cell.angle_alpha   90.00
_cell.angle_beta   90.00
_cell.angle_gamma   90.00
#
_symmetry.space_group_name_H-M   'P 1'
#
loop_
_entity.id
_entity.type
_entity.pdbx_description
1 polymer ?
#
loop_
_entity_poly.entity_id
_entity_poly.type
_entity_poly.pdbx_seq_one_letter_code
_entity_poly.pdbx_strand_id
1 'polypeptide(L)'
;MEHRFKKILVVDDEENARVALSKILAHDGYDVSSAGNGLEALNHLRSKEVELIITDLNMPEMNGLMFLRELNRSHPTCNVIMITAYGEVESYLEAMTLGAFEYINKPVKYDDLKKVINKIFKTV
;
A
#
# COMPACT_ATOMS: atom_id res chain seq x y z
N MET A 1 0.88 -13.69 -17.35
CA MET A 1 -0.01 -14.12 -16.35
C MET A 1 0.51 -13.98 -14.96
N GLU A 2 1.61 -13.52 -14.87
CA GLU A 2 2.37 -13.63 -13.67
C GLU A 2 1.86 -12.80 -12.53
N HIS A 3 1.20 -11.69 -12.79
CA HIS A 3 0.56 -10.96 -11.68
C HIS A 3 -0.94 -11.15 -11.66
N ARG A 4 -1.44 -12.11 -12.45
CA ARG A 4 -2.86 -12.42 -12.40
C ARG A 4 -3.18 -13.01 -11.03
N PHE A 5 -4.21 -12.46 -10.38
CA PHE A 5 -4.65 -12.89 -9.07
C PHE A 5 -3.72 -12.50 -7.92
N LYS A 6 -2.65 -11.74 -8.19
CA LYS A 6 -1.90 -11.15 -7.10
C LYS A 6 -2.81 -10.15 -6.38
N LYS A 7 -2.82 -10.21 -5.06
CA LYS A 7 -3.78 -9.47 -4.26
C LYS A 7 -3.15 -8.22 -3.68
N ILE A 8 -3.79 -7.08 -3.95
CA ILE A 8 -3.32 -5.78 -3.49
C ILE A 8 -4.43 -5.11 -2.69
N LEU A 9 -4.07 -4.53 -1.56
CA LEU A 9 -4.98 -3.74 -0.74
C LEU A 9 -4.56 -2.28 -0.82
N VAL A 10 -5.46 -1.41 -1.26
CA VAL A 10 -5.22 0.02 -1.33
C VAL A 10 -5.86 0.69 -0.14
N VAL A 11 -5.08 1.43 0.65
CA VAL A 11 -5.56 2.09 1.87
C VAL A 11 -5.35 3.59 1.74
N ASP A 12 -6.43 4.34 1.70
CA ASP A 12 -6.38 5.79 1.55
C ASP A 12 -7.70 6.34 2.06
N ASP A 13 -7.66 7.38 2.87
CA ASP A 13 -8.88 7.97 3.40
C ASP A 13 -9.56 8.89 2.40
N GLU A 14 -8.88 9.23 1.31
CA GLU A 14 -9.46 10.07 0.27
C GLU A 14 -10.08 9.15 -0.78
N GLU A 15 -11.40 9.15 -0.84
CA GLU A 15 -12.13 8.16 -1.64
C GLU A 15 -11.80 8.22 -3.11
N ASN A 16 -11.70 9.41 -3.68
CA ASN A 16 -11.44 9.53 -5.12
C ASN A 16 -10.08 8.96 -5.50
N ALA A 17 -9.06 9.22 -4.69
CA ALA A 17 -7.73 8.67 -4.94
C ALA A 17 -7.74 7.16 -4.79
N ARG A 18 -8.43 6.67 -3.76
CA ARG A 18 -8.51 5.23 -3.51
C ARG A 18 -9.19 4.51 -4.66
N VAL A 19 -10.31 5.04 -5.12
CA VAL A 19 -11.07 4.43 -6.22
C VAL A 19 -10.27 4.46 -7.52
N ALA A 20 -9.65 5.60 -7.81
CA ALA A 20 -8.89 5.74 -9.06
C ALA A 20 -7.74 4.75 -9.12
N LEU A 21 -6.96 4.66 -8.06
CA LEU A 21 -5.84 3.73 -8.04
C LEU A 21 -6.31 2.28 -8.11
N SER A 22 -7.38 1.97 -7.39
CA SER A 22 -7.91 0.61 -7.40
C SER A 22 -8.35 0.19 -8.80
N LYS A 23 -8.99 1.11 -9.54
CA LYS A 23 -9.43 0.80 -10.90
C LYS A 23 -8.26 0.57 -11.84
N ILE A 24 -7.22 1.38 -11.72
CA ILE A 24 -6.04 1.23 -12.57
C ILE A 24 -5.38 -0.11 -12.32
N LEU A 25 -5.21 -0.47 -11.07
CA LEU A 25 -4.57 -1.73 -10.72
C LEU A 25 -5.43 -2.93 -11.16
N ALA A 26 -6.74 -2.85 -10.97
CA ALA A 26 -7.62 -3.92 -11.41
C ALA A 26 -7.56 -4.09 -12.93
N HIS A 27 -7.48 -2.99 -13.66
CA HIS A 27 -7.34 -3.04 -15.10
C HIS A 27 -6.05 -3.76 -15.51
N ASP A 28 -5.01 -3.65 -14.71
CA ASP A 28 -3.74 -4.30 -14.99
C ASP A 28 -3.70 -5.77 -14.54
N GLY A 29 -4.82 -6.30 -14.05
CA GLY A 29 -4.93 -7.72 -13.76
C GLY A 29 -4.74 -8.12 -12.31
N TYR A 30 -4.60 -7.15 -11.41
CA TYR A 30 -4.49 -7.47 -9.98
C TYR A 30 -5.86 -7.65 -9.36
N ASP A 31 -5.90 -8.44 -8.30
CA ASP A 31 -7.11 -8.59 -7.48
C ASP A 31 -7.04 -7.54 -6.38
N VAL A 32 -7.82 -6.48 -6.51
CA VAL A 32 -7.67 -5.30 -5.69
C VAL A 32 -8.82 -5.17 -4.70
N SER A 33 -8.48 -4.94 -3.44
CA SER A 33 -9.42 -4.55 -2.40
C SER A 33 -9.01 -3.17 -1.90
N SER A 34 -9.90 -2.49 -1.20
CA SER A 34 -9.57 -1.17 -0.70
C SER A 34 -10.15 -0.97 0.70
N ALA A 35 -9.53 -0.06 1.44
CA ALA A 35 -9.97 0.31 2.77
C ALA A 35 -9.77 1.81 2.95
N GLY A 36 -10.64 2.43 3.73
CA GLY A 36 -10.61 3.88 3.92
C GLY A 36 -9.71 4.33 5.06
N ASN A 37 -9.21 3.41 5.86
CA ASN A 37 -8.29 3.75 6.95
C ASN A 37 -7.58 2.48 7.42
N GLY A 38 -6.63 2.67 8.34
CA GLY A 38 -5.83 1.55 8.83
C GLY A 38 -6.62 0.51 9.59
N LEU A 39 -7.64 0.94 10.33
CA LEU A 39 -8.46 -0.01 11.09
C LEU A 39 -9.27 -0.90 10.17
N GLU A 40 -9.87 -0.32 9.14
CA GLU A 40 -10.57 -1.11 8.13
C GLU A 40 -9.63 -2.09 7.45
N ALA A 41 -8.42 -1.62 7.15
CA ALA A 41 -7.43 -2.46 6.49
C ALA A 41 -7.05 -3.64 7.37
N LEU A 42 -6.80 -3.40 8.65
CA LEU A 42 -6.46 -4.48 9.57
C LEU A 42 -7.61 -5.47 9.69
N ASN A 43 -8.84 -4.96 9.73
CA ASN A 43 -10.00 -5.84 9.79
C ASN A 43 -10.11 -6.72 8.54
N HIS A 44 -9.84 -6.13 7.38
CA HIS A 44 -9.84 -6.89 6.12
C HIS A 44 -8.81 -8.01 6.17
N LEU A 45 -7.64 -7.72 6.71
CA LEU A 45 -6.53 -8.67 6.74
C LEU A 45 -6.74 -9.83 7.72
N ARG A 46 -7.74 -9.72 8.59
CA ARG A 46 -8.05 -10.81 9.52
C ARG A 46 -8.62 -12.03 8.82
N SER A 47 -9.26 -11.82 7.67
CA SER A 47 -9.91 -12.92 6.97
C SER A 47 -9.42 -13.10 5.54
N LYS A 48 -8.64 -12.17 5.01
CA LYS A 48 -8.17 -12.25 3.63
C LYS A 48 -6.70 -11.89 3.55
N GLU A 49 -5.95 -12.72 2.87
CA GLU A 49 -4.54 -12.46 2.66
C GLU A 49 -4.35 -11.51 1.49
N VAL A 50 -3.37 -10.63 1.60
CA VAL A 50 -2.93 -9.82 0.47
C VAL A 50 -1.42 -9.87 0.41
N GLU A 51 -0.87 -9.63 -0.77
CA GLU A 51 0.56 -9.73 -0.98
C GLU A 51 1.23 -8.38 -0.98
N LEU A 52 0.46 -7.33 -1.23
CA LEU A 52 0.98 -5.97 -1.27
C LEU A 52 -0.06 -5.02 -0.72
N ILE A 53 0.38 -4.11 0.13
CA ILE A 53 -0.46 -3.03 0.63
C ILE A 53 0.12 -1.72 0.14
N ILE A 54 -0.71 -0.89 -0.47
CA ILE A 54 -0.32 0.47 -0.87
C ILE A 54 -1.12 1.39 0.03
N THR A 55 -0.45 2.12 0.91
CA THR A 55 -1.14 2.90 1.93
C THR A 55 -0.65 4.34 1.97
N ASP A 56 -1.58 5.25 2.24
CA ASP A 56 -1.24 6.63 2.50
C ASP A 56 -0.60 6.73 3.90
N LEU A 57 0.26 7.71 4.07
CA LEU A 57 0.85 8.00 5.37
C LEU A 57 -0.11 8.79 6.25
N ASN A 58 -0.78 9.78 5.67
CA ASN A 58 -1.62 10.70 6.44
C ASN A 58 -3.07 10.25 6.43
N MET A 59 -3.45 9.56 7.49
CA MET A 59 -4.82 9.07 7.66
C MET A 59 -5.29 9.40 9.06
N PRO A 60 -6.62 9.62 9.25
CA PRO A 60 -7.13 9.89 10.59
C PRO A 60 -7.03 8.66 11.48
N GLU A 61 -6.95 8.87 12.77
CA GLU A 61 -6.95 7.86 13.82
C GLU A 61 -5.70 7.00 13.84
N MET A 62 -5.42 6.28 12.78
CA MET A 62 -4.20 5.49 12.69
C MET A 62 -3.46 5.91 11.43
N ASN A 63 -2.35 6.65 11.60
CA ASN A 63 -1.58 7.07 10.44
C ASN A 63 -0.80 5.90 9.85
N GLY A 64 -0.19 6.13 8.69
CA GLY A 64 0.45 5.05 7.97
C GLY A 64 1.62 4.40 8.71
N LEU A 65 2.34 5.18 9.52
CA LEU A 65 3.44 4.59 10.29
C LEU A 65 2.93 3.67 11.39
N MET A 66 1.86 4.07 12.07
CA MET A 66 1.23 3.21 13.07
C MET A 66 0.69 1.94 12.43
N PHE A 67 0.08 2.10 11.26
CA PHE A 67 -0.44 0.98 10.50
C PHE A 67 0.69 0.03 10.10
N LEU A 68 1.81 0.57 9.61
CA LEU A 68 2.96 -0.23 9.20
C LEU A 68 3.55 -0.99 10.38
N ARG A 69 3.62 -0.33 11.55
CA ARG A 69 4.12 -1.01 12.75
C ARG A 69 3.24 -2.19 13.10
N GLU A 70 1.93 -2.02 13.00
CA GLU A 70 1.01 -3.10 13.30
C GLU A 70 1.12 -4.24 12.28
N LEU A 71 1.29 -3.89 11.00
CA LEU A 71 1.49 -4.88 9.96
C LEU A 71 2.76 -5.67 10.17
N ASN A 72 3.83 -4.98 10.56
CA ASN A 72 5.10 -5.63 10.78
C ASN A 72 5.00 -6.68 11.87
N ARG A 73 4.14 -6.44 12.83
CA ARG A 73 3.92 -7.35 13.95
C ARG A 73 3.00 -8.51 13.57
N SER A 74 1.93 -8.22 12.83
CA SER A 74 0.88 -9.22 12.59
C SER A 74 0.95 -9.86 11.21
N HIS A 75 1.52 -9.17 10.24
CA HIS A 75 1.60 -9.68 8.86
C HIS A 75 2.96 -9.38 8.25
N PRO A 76 4.02 -9.97 8.82
CA PRO A 76 5.40 -9.56 8.46
C PRO A 76 5.82 -9.92 7.05
N THR A 77 5.10 -10.79 6.36
CA THR A 77 5.48 -11.17 5.00
C THR A 77 4.80 -10.32 3.94
N CYS A 78 3.90 -9.42 4.33
CA CYS A 78 3.22 -8.57 3.39
C CYS A 78 4.10 -7.39 3.02
N ASN A 79 4.23 -7.11 1.72
CA ASN A 79 4.99 -5.94 1.27
C ASN A 79 4.15 -4.68 1.38
N VAL A 80 4.79 -3.56 1.70
CA VAL A 80 4.08 -2.30 1.88
C VAL A 80 4.77 -1.20 1.08
N ILE A 81 3.99 -0.49 0.28
CA ILE A 81 4.43 0.75 -0.36
C ILE A 81 3.71 1.90 0.34
N MET A 82 4.49 2.84 0.86
CA MET A 82 3.95 4.01 1.55
C MET A 82 3.87 5.17 0.58
N ILE A 83 2.74 5.85 0.52
CA ILE A 83 2.55 7.01 -0.35
C ILE A 83 2.12 8.19 0.50
N THR A 84 2.68 9.37 0.25
CA THR A 84 2.33 10.53 1.04
C THR A 84 2.48 11.83 0.25
N ALA A 85 1.61 12.79 0.55
CA ALA A 85 1.72 14.14 -0.01
C ALA A 85 2.73 14.99 0.77
N TYR A 86 3.01 14.62 2.01
CA TYR A 86 3.85 15.42 2.90
C TYR A 86 4.97 14.57 3.47
N GLY A 87 5.85 14.09 2.58
CA GLY A 87 6.96 13.26 3.00
C GLY A 87 8.05 14.09 3.66
N GLU A 88 8.49 13.64 4.81
CA GLU A 88 9.60 14.23 5.54
C GLU A 88 10.68 13.19 5.71
N VAL A 89 11.92 13.66 5.87
CA VAL A 89 13.03 12.73 6.03
C VAL A 89 12.82 11.79 7.20
N GLU A 90 12.30 12.31 8.31
CA GLU A 90 12.10 11.48 9.50
C GLU A 90 11.08 10.39 9.26
N SER A 91 9.96 10.70 8.60
CA SER A 91 8.96 9.69 8.33
C SER A 91 9.44 8.67 7.29
N TYR A 92 10.25 9.12 6.33
CA TYR A 92 10.88 8.22 5.38
C TYR A 92 11.77 7.20 6.11
N LEU A 93 12.64 7.70 6.98
CA LEU A 93 13.56 6.82 7.69
C LEU A 93 12.81 5.84 8.58
N GLU A 94 11.78 6.33 9.26
CA GLU A 94 10.99 5.45 10.13
C GLU A 94 10.26 4.38 9.32
N ALA A 95 9.66 4.76 8.18
CA ALA A 95 8.96 3.80 7.34
C ALA A 95 9.90 2.71 6.84
N MET A 96 11.09 3.09 6.39
CA MET A 96 12.03 2.11 5.90
C MET A 96 12.55 1.22 7.02
N THR A 97 12.75 1.78 8.20
CA THR A 97 13.15 1.00 9.37
C THR A 97 12.07 -0.01 9.75
N LEU A 98 10.80 0.36 9.60
CA LEU A 98 9.69 -0.52 9.92
C LEU A 98 9.40 -1.53 8.80
N GLY A 99 10.18 -1.51 7.73
CA GLY A 99 10.08 -2.54 6.71
C GLY A 99 9.26 -2.20 5.49
N ALA A 100 8.95 -0.92 5.26
CA ALA A 100 8.30 -0.54 4.01
C ALA A 100 9.20 -0.90 2.85
N PHE A 101 8.61 -1.43 1.79
CA PHE A 101 9.38 -1.75 0.59
C PHE A 101 9.80 -0.47 -0.12
N GLU A 102 8.90 0.50 -0.19
CA GLU A 102 9.19 1.76 -0.85
C GLU A 102 8.35 2.87 -0.24
N TYR A 103 8.80 4.11 -0.43
CA TYR A 103 8.16 5.31 0.10
C TYR A 103 8.11 6.32 -1.03
N ILE A 104 6.92 6.70 -1.46
CA ILE A 104 6.73 7.50 -2.65
C ILE A 104 5.98 8.78 -2.29
N ASN A 105 6.45 9.91 -2.80
CA ASN A 105 5.78 11.20 -2.60
C ASN A 105 4.74 11.43 -3.70
N LYS A 106 3.59 11.97 -3.32
CA LYS A 106 2.58 12.39 -4.28
C LYS A 106 3.03 13.66 -4.99
N PRO A 107 2.63 13.88 -6.23
CA PRO A 107 1.72 13.07 -7.03
C PRO A 107 2.41 11.83 -7.56
N VAL A 108 1.70 10.70 -7.52
CA VAL A 108 2.27 9.43 -7.95
C VAL A 108 2.05 9.28 -9.45
N LYS A 109 3.14 9.03 -10.17
CA LYS A 109 3.04 8.66 -11.57
C LYS A 109 2.87 7.16 -11.62
N TYR A 110 1.84 6.71 -12.29
CA TYR A 110 1.52 5.29 -12.28
C TYR A 110 2.65 4.45 -12.85
N ASP A 111 3.34 4.97 -13.89
CA ASP A 111 4.45 4.21 -14.46
C ASP A 111 5.55 3.95 -13.43
N ASP A 112 5.82 4.93 -12.57
CA ASP A 112 6.82 4.75 -11.52
C ASP A 112 6.35 3.75 -10.48
N LEU A 113 5.08 3.84 -10.09
CA LEU A 113 4.51 2.89 -9.13
C LEU A 113 4.53 1.48 -9.70
N LYS A 114 4.22 1.35 -10.98
CA LYS A 114 4.22 0.05 -11.63
C LYS A 114 5.60 -0.60 -11.61
N LYS A 115 6.65 0.19 -11.77
CA LYS A 115 8.01 -0.33 -11.69
C LYS A 115 8.29 -0.92 -10.31
N VAL A 116 7.84 -0.23 -9.26
CA VAL A 116 8.04 -0.72 -7.91
C VAL A 116 7.24 -2.00 -7.68
N ILE A 117 6.01 -2.03 -8.14
CA ILE A 117 5.17 -3.23 -7.99
C ILE A 117 5.80 -4.41 -8.70
N ASN A 118 6.35 -4.18 -9.89
CA ASN A 118 7.00 -5.25 -10.65
C ASN A 118 8.23 -5.78 -9.90
N LYS A 119 8.96 -4.91 -9.21
CA LYS A 119 10.07 -5.38 -8.40
C LYS A 119 9.61 -6.30 -7.28
N ILE A 120 8.49 -5.97 -6.67
CA ILE A 120 7.95 -6.78 -5.58
C ILE A 120 7.53 -8.15 -6.10
N PHE A 121 6.79 -8.18 -7.19
CA PHE A 121 6.28 -9.43 -7.73
C PHE A 121 7.22 -10.08 -8.73
N LYS A 122 8.30 -9.39 -9.09
CA LYS A 122 9.32 -9.91 -10.01
C LYS A 122 8.72 -10.36 -11.33
N THR A 123 7.76 -9.60 -11.82
CA THR A 123 7.16 -9.86 -13.10
C THR A 123 8.02 -9.25 -14.20
N VAL A 124 8.02 -9.86 -15.33
CA VAL A 124 8.77 -9.36 -16.48
C VAL A 124 7.85 -9.07 -17.63
#